data_6e54279c9307ab0aa3d1e2375c02f591
#
_entry.id   6e54279c9307ab0aa3d1e2375c02f591
#
_cell.length_a   1.000
_cell.length_b   1.000
_cell.length_c   1.000
_cell.angle_alpha   90.00
_cell.angle_beta   90.00
_cell.angle_gamma   90.00
#
_symmetry.space_group_name_H-M   'P 1'
#
loop_
_entity.id
_entity.type
_entity.pdbx_description
1 polymer ?
#
loop_
_entity_poly.entity_id
_entity_poly.type
_entity_poly.pdbx_seq_one_letter_code
_entity_poly.pdbx_strand_id
1 'polypeptide(L)'
;MLTDDRSTRGAPQGMELEPYPPVQIQSNDLTVLMSDRAKIYGGMKYYAHDGNKSHKRFWVENWTNTDESFEWAVVAPQDGRYHVDLLIAGAPGVKIEIAGPNNKLICALQENGWDKLAAPGELELRKGTNRVTVKALQAASLKLKSLELINSADKEKIDKRIQAFRSDTKWMANAGYGLMFQWGGWGYPQHGPKKPWPKMIDDFNVESFADMCAETGAGYVVWSATWMTYYFPAPIKAIADILPGRNCSRDLIGELADALNKRGMKLILYYHLGRWWAKDGVSQHGWAKNGLSQDDQNLFVDSFCSITTEVGMRYGKKLAGWLIDDGMIYYPAPLEQMGKALKAGNAERLISHSSYVMPRFTEFQDYFFGEGNEKGNYGAGPKGGDGIIAIGPAKGLQGFACFILDGPDWGIYEAETKINPPQFTRDQITALVNNALERKLALSFNLLMYEDGSVSPESLEMMKYVRTIVRGK
;
A
#
# COMPACT_ATOMS: atom_id res chain seq x y z
N MET A 1 -11.48 -12.96 -5.31
CA MET A 1 -12.42 -13.53 -4.32
C MET A 1 -13.44 -12.48 -3.94
N LEU A 2 -14.71 -12.78 -4.07
CA LEU A 2 -15.83 -11.85 -3.94
C LEU A 2 -15.96 -11.31 -2.54
N THR A 3 -16.10 -10.01 -2.40
CA THR A 3 -16.81 -9.46 -1.26
C THR A 3 -18.29 -9.46 -1.60
N ASP A 4 -19.03 -10.26 -0.96
CA ASP A 4 -20.45 -10.10 -0.84
C ASP A 4 -20.76 -8.75 -0.16
N ASP A 5 -21.89 -8.17 -0.45
CA ASP A 5 -22.39 -6.90 0.13
C ASP A 5 -22.43 -6.92 1.68
N ARG A 6 -22.36 -8.10 2.27
CA ARG A 6 -22.28 -8.35 3.71
C ARG A 6 -21.01 -7.80 4.38
N SER A 7 -19.89 -7.72 3.65
CA SER A 7 -18.62 -7.18 4.20
C SER A 7 -18.66 -5.68 4.46
N THR A 8 -19.72 -5.00 4.03
CA THR A 8 -19.79 -3.54 3.98
C THR A 8 -20.88 -2.95 4.87
N ARG A 9 -21.79 -3.77 5.28
CA ARG A 9 -22.77 -3.41 6.30
C ARG A 9 -22.34 -4.15 7.53
N GLY A 10 -21.82 -3.56 8.52
CA GLY A 10 -21.68 -4.29 9.79
C GLY A 10 -22.91 -5.21 9.89
N ALA A 11 -22.70 -6.54 9.87
CA ALA A 11 -23.82 -7.45 9.82
C ALA A 11 -24.81 -7.04 10.91
N PRO A 12 -26.10 -6.84 10.61
CA PRO A 12 -27.07 -6.49 11.62
C PRO A 12 -26.94 -7.51 12.74
N GLN A 13 -26.97 -7.04 13.97
CA GLN A 13 -26.85 -7.89 15.15
C GLN A 13 -27.87 -9.05 15.03
N GLY A 14 -27.39 -10.29 15.00
CA GLY A 14 -28.23 -11.49 14.89
C GLY A 14 -28.43 -12.05 13.47
N MET A 15 -27.75 -11.55 12.45
CA MET A 15 -27.80 -12.17 11.13
C MET A 15 -26.85 -13.36 11.08
N GLU A 16 -27.37 -14.59 10.97
CA GLU A 16 -26.57 -15.72 10.51
C GLU A 16 -26.17 -15.47 9.06
N LEU A 17 -24.89 -15.28 8.84
CA LEU A 17 -24.36 -15.20 7.49
C LEU A 17 -24.44 -16.59 6.86
N GLU A 18 -25.02 -16.70 5.66
CA GLU A 18 -24.94 -17.93 4.89
C GLU A 18 -23.50 -18.40 4.79
N PRO A 19 -23.22 -19.69 4.96
CA PRO A 19 -21.86 -20.20 4.91
C PRO A 19 -21.26 -19.91 3.54
N TYR A 20 -20.08 -19.30 3.53
CA TYR A 20 -19.32 -19.12 2.29
C TYR A 20 -18.87 -20.46 1.73
N PRO A 21 -18.68 -20.56 0.41
CA PRO A 21 -18.09 -21.75 -0.20
C PRO A 21 -16.77 -22.09 0.49
N PRO A 22 -16.45 -23.37 0.64
CA PRO A 22 -15.19 -23.80 1.23
C PRO A 22 -13.99 -23.18 0.50
N VAL A 23 -13.01 -22.71 1.26
CA VAL A 23 -11.80 -22.13 0.71
C VAL A 23 -10.88 -23.24 0.18
N GLN A 24 -10.51 -23.17 -1.09
CA GLN A 24 -9.58 -24.10 -1.70
C GLN A 24 -8.15 -23.77 -1.32
N ILE A 25 -7.40 -24.74 -0.85
CA ILE A 25 -5.95 -24.57 -0.61
C ILE A 25 -5.24 -24.27 -1.92
N GLN A 26 -4.43 -23.22 -1.93
CA GLN A 26 -3.61 -22.83 -3.06
C GLN A 26 -2.29 -23.65 -3.04
N SER A 27 -1.97 -24.28 -4.16
CA SER A 27 -0.68 -24.98 -4.31
C SER A 27 0.42 -23.97 -4.64
N ASN A 28 1.56 -24.11 -4.02
CA ASN A 28 2.74 -23.24 -4.19
C ASN A 28 2.46 -21.74 -3.90
N ASP A 29 1.43 -21.43 -3.12
CA ASP A 29 1.04 -20.07 -2.80
C ASP A 29 0.40 -19.99 -1.41
N LEU A 30 0.16 -18.76 -0.97
CA LEU A 30 -0.52 -18.42 0.27
C LEU A 30 -2.03 -18.65 0.13
N THR A 31 -2.61 -19.44 1.02
CA THR A 31 -4.07 -19.53 1.17
C THR A 31 -4.54 -18.61 2.26
N VAL A 32 -5.44 -17.70 1.94
CA VAL A 32 -5.95 -16.70 2.88
C VAL A 32 -7.39 -17.02 3.28
N LEU A 33 -7.59 -17.23 4.57
CA LEU A 33 -8.89 -17.36 5.20
C LEU A 33 -9.28 -16.02 5.82
N MET A 34 -10.08 -15.23 5.08
CA MET A 34 -10.51 -13.91 5.54
C MET A 34 -11.54 -14.03 6.64
N SER A 35 -11.51 -13.14 7.63
CA SER A 35 -12.45 -13.16 8.77
C SER A 35 -13.91 -12.94 8.36
N ASP A 36 -14.17 -12.19 7.26
CA ASP A 36 -15.52 -12.00 6.70
C ASP A 36 -16.04 -13.23 5.95
N ARG A 37 -15.21 -14.26 5.77
CA ARG A 37 -15.55 -15.56 5.16
C ARG A 37 -15.69 -16.67 6.19
N ALA A 38 -15.52 -16.35 7.46
CA ALA A 38 -15.72 -17.28 8.54
C ALA A 38 -17.20 -17.33 8.95
N LYS A 39 -17.65 -18.48 9.42
CA LYS A 39 -18.79 -18.53 10.32
C LYS A 39 -18.32 -18.00 11.67
N ILE A 40 -19.02 -16.98 12.17
CA ILE A 40 -18.69 -16.30 13.42
C ILE A 40 -19.66 -16.75 14.50
N TYR A 41 -19.14 -17.13 15.64
CA TYR A 41 -19.94 -17.49 16.80
C TYR A 41 -19.75 -16.46 17.90
N GLY A 42 -20.84 -15.95 18.49
CA GLY A 42 -20.82 -14.97 19.56
C GLY A 42 -21.19 -13.55 19.12
N GLY A 43 -20.78 -12.57 19.91
CA GLY A 43 -21.15 -11.16 19.76
C GLY A 43 -20.23 -10.30 18.90
N MET A 44 -19.27 -10.91 18.23
CA MET A 44 -18.30 -10.22 17.37
C MET A 44 -18.95 -9.46 16.22
N LYS A 45 -18.30 -8.39 15.73
CA LYS A 45 -18.85 -7.51 14.67
C LYS A 45 -17.83 -7.28 13.58
N TYR A 46 -18.33 -7.14 12.35
CA TYR A 46 -17.54 -6.62 11.24
C TYR A 46 -17.30 -5.12 11.42
N TYR A 47 -16.06 -4.74 11.25
CA TYR A 47 -15.66 -3.35 11.12
C TYR A 47 -15.20 -3.09 9.67
N ALA A 48 -15.84 -2.16 8.99
CA ALA A 48 -15.38 -1.64 7.72
C ALA A 48 -14.93 -0.21 7.92
N HIS A 49 -13.66 0.06 7.65
CA HIS A 49 -13.16 1.42 7.71
C HIS A 49 -13.89 2.29 6.69
N ASP A 50 -14.29 3.51 7.06
CA ASP A 50 -14.96 4.53 6.24
C ASP A 50 -16.31 4.13 5.59
N GLY A 51 -16.86 2.97 5.88
CA GLY A 51 -18.12 2.50 5.30
C GLY A 51 -18.06 2.24 3.80
N ASN A 52 -16.89 2.25 3.17
CA ASN A 52 -16.76 2.11 1.74
C ASN A 52 -16.78 0.65 1.30
N LYS A 53 -17.79 0.33 0.50
CA LYS A 53 -18.13 -1.02 0.06
C LYS A 53 -17.13 -1.66 -0.90
N SER A 54 -16.33 -0.88 -1.60
CA SER A 54 -15.38 -1.38 -2.59
C SER A 54 -14.04 -1.79 -2.02
N HIS A 55 -13.80 -1.52 -0.75
CA HIS A 55 -12.51 -1.75 -0.13
C HIS A 55 -12.58 -2.85 0.90
N LYS A 56 -11.64 -3.77 0.83
CA LYS A 56 -11.48 -4.83 1.81
C LYS A 56 -10.77 -4.33 3.09
N ARG A 57 -11.02 -3.08 3.47
CA ARG A 57 -10.53 -2.43 4.69
C ARG A 57 -11.39 -2.82 5.88
N PHE A 58 -11.50 -4.11 6.13
CA PHE A 58 -12.32 -4.62 7.20
C PHE A 58 -11.59 -5.70 8.00
N TRP A 59 -12.10 -5.90 9.19
CA TRP A 59 -11.74 -6.99 10.10
C TRP A 59 -12.95 -7.31 10.96
N VAL A 60 -12.85 -8.35 11.77
CA VAL A 60 -13.82 -8.64 12.82
C VAL A 60 -13.28 -8.13 14.13
N GLU A 61 -14.08 -7.41 14.90
CA GLU A 61 -13.75 -6.85 16.20
C GLU A 61 -14.82 -7.16 17.25
N ASN A 62 -14.68 -6.63 18.47
CA ASN A 62 -15.49 -6.97 19.62
C ASN A 62 -15.39 -8.48 20.00
N TRP A 63 -14.26 -9.08 19.69
CA TRP A 63 -13.95 -10.41 20.14
C TRP A 63 -13.40 -10.32 21.56
N THR A 64 -14.27 -10.64 22.57
CA THR A 64 -14.00 -10.35 23.96
C THR A 64 -14.08 -11.57 24.88
N ASN A 65 -14.74 -12.63 24.44
CA ASN A 65 -15.01 -13.82 25.25
C ASN A 65 -14.38 -15.09 24.69
N THR A 66 -14.20 -16.08 25.53
CA THR A 66 -13.60 -17.36 25.17
C THR A 66 -14.53 -18.33 24.44
N ASP A 67 -15.84 -18.08 24.49
CA ASP A 67 -16.88 -18.82 23.76
C ASP A 67 -17.08 -18.28 22.33
N GLU A 68 -16.48 -17.14 22.02
CA GLU A 68 -16.49 -16.56 20.68
C GLU A 68 -15.43 -17.20 19.80
N SER A 69 -15.77 -17.52 18.56
CA SER A 69 -14.85 -18.21 17.65
C SER A 69 -15.16 -17.97 16.19
N PHE A 70 -14.16 -18.23 15.37
CA PHE A 70 -14.26 -18.28 13.91
C PHE A 70 -14.16 -19.69 13.41
N GLU A 71 -14.86 -19.99 12.31
CA GLU A 71 -14.84 -21.29 11.66
C GLU A 71 -14.81 -21.12 10.15
N TRP A 72 -13.90 -21.80 9.48
CA TRP A 72 -13.84 -21.92 8.03
C TRP A 72 -13.95 -23.37 7.58
N ALA A 73 -14.62 -23.60 6.46
CA ALA A 73 -14.49 -24.83 5.70
C ALA A 73 -13.34 -24.68 4.70
N VAL A 74 -12.35 -25.58 4.76
CA VAL A 74 -11.13 -25.55 3.95
C VAL A 74 -10.97 -26.86 3.22
N VAL A 75 -10.79 -26.81 1.88
CA VAL A 75 -10.58 -28.01 1.07
C VAL A 75 -9.11 -28.18 0.76
N ALA A 76 -8.51 -29.24 1.30
CA ALA A 76 -7.14 -29.62 0.98
C ALA A 76 -7.12 -30.69 -0.13
N PRO A 77 -6.25 -30.54 -1.14
CA PRO A 77 -6.17 -31.50 -2.26
C PRO A 77 -5.62 -32.87 -1.84
N GLN A 78 -4.85 -32.91 -0.75
CA GLN A 78 -4.25 -34.10 -0.14
C GLN A 78 -4.02 -33.87 1.37
N ASP A 79 -3.66 -34.90 2.08
CA ASP A 79 -3.18 -34.77 3.46
C ASP A 79 -1.92 -33.89 3.47
N GLY A 80 -1.82 -32.99 4.43
CA GLY A 80 -0.69 -32.06 4.47
C GLY A 80 -0.54 -31.32 5.81
N ARG A 81 0.63 -30.73 5.96
CA ARG A 81 0.98 -29.84 7.08
C ARG A 81 1.11 -28.42 6.57
N TYR A 82 0.67 -27.46 7.39
CA TYR A 82 0.58 -26.07 6.99
C TYR A 82 1.12 -25.16 8.07
N HIS A 83 2.06 -24.29 7.70
CA HIS A 83 2.40 -23.12 8.50
C HIS A 83 1.19 -22.18 8.57
N VAL A 84 0.99 -21.57 9.73
CA VAL A 84 -0.17 -20.74 10.00
C VAL A 84 0.28 -19.40 10.56
N ASP A 85 -0.15 -18.32 9.88
CA ASP A 85 -0.02 -16.96 10.38
C ASP A 85 -1.39 -16.37 10.63
N LEU A 86 -1.55 -15.59 11.70
CA LEU A 86 -2.74 -14.79 11.97
C LEU A 86 -2.41 -13.30 11.80
N LEU A 87 -3.26 -12.58 11.11
CA LEU A 87 -3.25 -11.13 11.13
C LEU A 87 -4.28 -10.67 12.16
N ILE A 88 -3.80 -10.40 13.37
CA ILE A 88 -4.59 -10.22 14.58
C ILE A 88 -4.12 -8.99 15.36
N ALA A 89 -5.02 -8.36 16.09
CA ALA A 89 -4.67 -7.30 17.03
C ALA A 89 -5.19 -7.62 18.44
N GLY A 90 -4.39 -7.27 19.42
CA GLY A 90 -4.72 -7.44 20.83
C GLY A 90 -3.58 -7.00 21.75
N ALA A 91 -3.64 -7.41 23.01
CA ALA A 91 -2.58 -7.16 23.98
C ALA A 91 -1.58 -8.33 24.04
N PRO A 92 -0.30 -8.07 24.33
CA PRO A 92 0.71 -9.12 24.49
C PRO A 92 0.30 -10.17 25.53
N GLY A 93 0.69 -11.42 25.29
CA GLY A 93 0.45 -12.54 26.19
C GLY A 93 -0.93 -13.20 26.03
N VAL A 94 -1.86 -12.61 25.26
CA VAL A 94 -3.15 -13.25 24.98
C VAL A 94 -2.95 -14.48 24.11
N LYS A 95 -3.48 -15.62 24.57
CA LYS A 95 -3.33 -16.91 23.90
C LYS A 95 -4.50 -17.21 22.96
N ILE A 96 -4.16 -17.65 21.77
CA ILE A 96 -5.09 -18.02 20.70
C ILE A 96 -4.89 -19.50 20.36
N GLU A 97 -5.99 -20.25 20.29
CA GLU A 97 -6.02 -21.63 19.77
C GLU A 97 -6.47 -21.62 18.32
N ILE A 98 -5.72 -22.31 17.48
CA ILE A 98 -6.08 -22.63 16.09
C ILE A 98 -6.24 -24.14 16.03
N ALA A 99 -7.42 -24.63 15.62
CA ALA A 99 -7.68 -26.06 15.59
C ALA A 99 -8.04 -26.53 14.19
N GLY A 100 -7.41 -27.62 13.77
CA GLY A 100 -7.73 -28.43 12.59
C GLY A 100 -8.39 -29.74 13.00
N PRO A 101 -8.59 -30.66 12.04
CA PRO A 101 -9.21 -31.95 12.32
C PRO A 101 -8.33 -32.90 13.15
N ASN A 102 -7.01 -32.75 13.12
CA ASN A 102 -6.06 -33.70 13.70
C ASN A 102 -5.27 -33.11 14.89
N ASN A 103 -5.03 -31.82 14.91
CA ASN A 103 -4.23 -31.17 15.94
C ASN A 103 -4.66 -29.73 16.20
N LYS A 104 -4.03 -29.13 17.20
CA LYS A 104 -4.23 -27.75 17.63
C LYS A 104 -2.90 -27.07 17.79
N LEU A 105 -2.87 -25.79 17.43
CA LEU A 105 -1.74 -24.89 17.68
C LEU A 105 -2.18 -23.84 18.71
N ILE A 106 -1.27 -23.49 19.60
CA ILE A 106 -1.50 -22.38 20.56
C ILE A 106 -0.37 -21.40 20.39
N CYS A 107 -0.72 -20.15 20.12
CA CYS A 107 0.21 -19.02 20.02
C CYS A 107 -0.20 -17.92 21.01
N ALA A 108 0.74 -17.04 21.36
CA ALA A 108 0.49 -15.89 22.20
C ALA A 108 0.89 -14.61 21.45
N LEU A 109 0.05 -13.58 21.52
CA LEU A 109 0.37 -12.28 20.93
C LEU A 109 1.68 -11.75 21.54
N GLN A 110 2.53 -11.21 20.70
CA GLN A 110 3.83 -10.68 21.09
C GLN A 110 3.79 -9.16 21.25
N GLU A 111 2.99 -8.48 20.39
CA GLU A 111 2.96 -7.04 20.27
C GLU A 111 1.60 -6.48 20.70
N ASN A 112 1.58 -5.20 21.05
CA ASN A 112 0.34 -4.46 21.26
C ASN A 112 -0.16 -3.91 19.91
N GLY A 113 -1.44 -4.14 19.62
CA GLY A 113 -2.04 -3.75 18.36
C GLY A 113 -1.98 -4.83 17.28
N TRP A 114 -1.88 -4.43 16.00
CA TRP A 114 -1.83 -5.37 14.90
C TRP A 114 -0.48 -6.06 14.76
N ASP A 115 -0.52 -7.39 14.62
CA ASP A 115 0.65 -8.23 14.39
C ASP A 115 0.34 -9.31 13.32
N LYS A 116 1.38 -9.74 12.62
CA LYS A 116 1.37 -10.97 11.82
C LYS A 116 2.00 -12.08 12.67
N LEU A 117 1.16 -12.75 13.42
CA LEU A 117 1.55 -13.74 14.44
C LEU A 117 1.71 -15.11 13.80
N ALA A 118 2.94 -15.62 13.73
CA ALA A 118 3.22 -16.99 13.33
C ALA A 118 2.86 -17.97 14.47
N ALA A 119 2.01 -18.95 14.18
CA ALA A 119 1.72 -20.01 15.14
C ALA A 119 2.90 -20.99 15.22
N PRO A 120 3.29 -21.46 16.41
CA PRO A 120 4.33 -22.44 16.56
C PRO A 120 3.86 -23.84 16.08
N GLY A 121 4.64 -24.50 15.24
CA GLY A 121 4.31 -25.79 14.67
C GLY A 121 3.49 -25.69 13.38
N GLU A 122 2.83 -26.78 13.02
CA GLU A 122 2.12 -26.93 11.75
C GLU A 122 0.71 -27.47 12.01
N LEU A 123 -0.28 -26.92 11.29
CA LEU A 123 -1.65 -27.42 11.32
C LEU A 123 -1.78 -28.62 10.36
N GLU A 124 -2.36 -29.71 10.82
CA GLU A 124 -2.56 -30.89 10.01
C GLU A 124 -3.97 -30.92 9.40
N LEU A 125 -4.04 -30.93 8.07
CA LEU A 125 -5.28 -31.07 7.32
C LEU A 125 -5.30 -32.40 6.56
N ARG A 126 -6.50 -32.99 6.42
CA ARG A 126 -6.76 -34.19 5.63
C ARG A 126 -7.20 -33.81 4.22
N LYS A 127 -7.02 -34.71 3.28
CA LYS A 127 -7.64 -34.61 1.95
C LYS A 127 -9.14 -34.38 2.07
N GLY A 128 -9.67 -33.42 1.29
CA GLY A 128 -11.08 -33.05 1.29
C GLY A 128 -11.39 -31.87 2.21
N THR A 129 -12.64 -31.75 2.64
CA THR A 129 -13.10 -30.63 3.46
C THR A 129 -12.68 -30.78 4.92
N ASN A 130 -12.04 -29.74 5.45
CA ASN A 130 -11.61 -29.64 6.84
C ASN A 130 -12.34 -28.47 7.50
N ARG A 131 -12.59 -28.62 8.80
CA ARG A 131 -13.02 -27.52 9.67
C ARG A 131 -11.79 -26.92 10.33
N VAL A 132 -11.57 -25.63 10.12
CA VAL A 132 -10.50 -24.85 10.78
C VAL A 132 -11.15 -23.83 11.68
N THR A 133 -10.76 -23.78 12.95
CA THR A 133 -11.33 -22.86 13.93
C THR A 133 -10.26 -22.02 14.62
N VAL A 134 -10.64 -20.80 15.02
CA VAL A 134 -9.80 -19.92 15.84
C VAL A 134 -10.60 -19.40 17.01
N LYS A 135 -10.04 -19.48 18.23
CA LYS A 135 -10.65 -18.95 19.44
C LYS A 135 -9.62 -18.38 20.42
N ALA A 136 -10.03 -17.45 21.26
CA ALA A 136 -9.22 -16.96 22.35
C ALA A 136 -9.30 -17.96 23.55
N LEU A 137 -8.19 -18.15 24.25
CA LEU A 137 -8.15 -18.97 25.45
C LEU A 137 -8.36 -18.19 26.75
N GLN A 138 -8.48 -16.87 26.64
CA GLN A 138 -8.78 -15.96 27.75
C GLN A 138 -9.56 -14.75 27.22
N ALA A 139 -10.33 -14.11 28.07
CA ALA A 139 -11.06 -12.90 27.74
C ALA A 139 -10.07 -11.77 27.41
N ALA A 140 -10.25 -11.13 26.26
CA ALA A 140 -9.40 -10.05 25.78
C ALA A 140 -10.11 -9.26 24.69
N SER A 141 -9.71 -8.01 24.46
CA SER A 141 -10.18 -7.25 23.31
C SER A 141 -9.34 -7.57 22.09
N LEU A 142 -9.91 -8.29 21.13
CA LEU A 142 -9.20 -8.78 19.95
C LEU A 142 -9.88 -8.32 18.66
N LYS A 143 -9.07 -8.28 17.59
CA LYS A 143 -9.53 -8.06 16.21
C LYS A 143 -8.84 -9.08 15.32
N LEU A 144 -9.57 -9.66 14.37
CA LEU A 144 -9.01 -10.61 13.40
C LEU A 144 -9.28 -10.16 11.98
N LYS A 145 -8.20 -10.09 11.15
CA LYS A 145 -8.28 -9.81 9.73
C LYS A 145 -8.31 -11.09 8.91
N SER A 146 -7.36 -11.97 9.14
CA SER A 146 -7.19 -13.21 8.37
C SER A 146 -6.42 -14.27 9.13
N LEU A 147 -6.60 -15.50 8.72
CA LEU A 147 -5.73 -16.62 8.95
C LEU A 147 -5.07 -17.00 7.62
N GLU A 148 -3.77 -17.19 7.60
CA GLU A 148 -3.00 -17.47 6.39
C GLU A 148 -2.35 -18.86 6.51
N LEU A 149 -2.46 -19.68 5.46
CA LEU A 149 -1.94 -21.04 5.41
C LEU A 149 -0.93 -21.19 4.28
N ILE A 150 0.24 -21.75 4.57
CA ILE A 150 1.23 -22.14 3.59
C ILE A 150 1.53 -23.62 3.76
N ASN A 151 1.41 -24.41 2.69
CA ASN A 151 1.82 -25.82 2.75
C ASN A 151 3.31 -25.91 3.09
N SER A 152 3.65 -26.69 4.10
CA SER A 152 5.03 -26.83 4.57
C SER A 152 5.99 -27.34 3.50
N ALA A 153 5.50 -28.17 2.59
CA ALA A 153 6.29 -28.63 1.43
C ALA A 153 6.61 -27.52 0.42
N ASP A 154 5.83 -26.44 0.42
CA ASP A 154 6.01 -25.31 -0.50
C ASP A 154 6.72 -24.11 0.17
N LYS A 155 6.82 -24.10 1.50
CA LYS A 155 7.32 -22.95 2.29
C LYS A 155 8.70 -22.48 1.81
N GLU A 156 9.65 -23.41 1.68
CA GLU A 156 11.01 -23.06 1.22
C GLU A 156 11.02 -22.45 -0.18
N LYS A 157 10.18 -22.95 -1.09
CA LYS A 157 10.06 -22.41 -2.45
C LYS A 157 9.48 -21.00 -2.44
N ILE A 158 8.45 -20.78 -1.62
CA ILE A 158 7.81 -19.47 -1.45
C ILE A 158 8.82 -18.48 -0.86
N ASP A 159 9.54 -18.85 0.21
CA ASP A 159 10.56 -18.00 0.83
C ASP A 159 11.68 -17.62 -0.14
N LYS A 160 12.15 -18.56 -0.96
CA LYS A 160 13.13 -18.28 -2.02
C LYS A 160 12.59 -17.30 -3.08
N ARG A 161 11.31 -17.42 -3.46
CA ARG A 161 10.67 -16.45 -4.39
C ARG A 161 10.58 -15.05 -3.77
N ILE A 162 10.18 -14.96 -2.52
CA ILE A 162 10.12 -13.69 -1.77
C ILE A 162 11.52 -13.06 -1.70
N GLN A 163 12.52 -13.83 -1.31
CA GLN A 163 13.90 -13.37 -1.20
C GLN A 163 14.45 -12.88 -2.55
N ALA A 164 14.20 -13.65 -3.62
CA ALA A 164 14.64 -13.29 -4.98
C ALA A 164 13.89 -12.07 -5.54
N PHE A 165 12.68 -11.81 -5.06
CA PHE A 165 11.87 -10.69 -5.48
C PHE A 165 12.34 -9.36 -4.87
N ARG A 166 12.77 -9.36 -3.60
CA ARG A 166 13.11 -8.14 -2.86
C ARG A 166 14.38 -7.50 -3.35
N SER A 167 14.35 -6.17 -3.43
CA SER A 167 15.48 -5.34 -3.86
C SER A 167 16.17 -4.66 -2.68
N ASP A 168 17.42 -4.24 -2.87
CA ASP A 168 18.15 -3.45 -1.88
C ASP A 168 17.57 -2.03 -1.78
N THR A 169 17.07 -1.71 -0.59
CA THR A 169 16.45 -0.41 -0.28
C THR A 169 17.43 0.66 0.21
N LYS A 170 18.71 0.31 0.39
CA LYS A 170 19.72 1.20 0.99
C LYS A 170 19.85 2.55 0.29
N TRP A 171 19.70 2.58 -1.04
CA TRP A 171 19.78 3.84 -1.76
C TRP A 171 18.71 4.83 -1.32
N MET A 172 17.49 4.35 -1.04
CA MET A 172 16.36 5.18 -0.60
C MET A 172 16.58 5.68 0.83
N ALA A 173 17.01 4.80 1.74
CA ALA A 173 17.36 5.16 3.11
C ALA A 173 18.52 6.18 3.17
N ASN A 174 19.53 6.02 2.30
CA ASN A 174 20.71 6.90 2.24
C ASN A 174 20.46 8.20 1.45
N ALA A 175 19.35 8.31 0.73
CA ALA A 175 18.99 9.53 -0.01
C ALA A 175 18.76 10.74 0.91
N GLY A 176 18.56 10.50 2.21
CA GLY A 176 18.24 11.51 3.21
C GLY A 176 16.75 11.85 3.20
N TYR A 177 16.25 12.40 2.11
CA TYR A 177 14.83 12.65 1.89
C TYR A 177 14.50 12.82 0.41
N GLY A 178 13.19 12.73 0.10
CA GLY A 178 12.60 13.02 -1.21
C GLY A 178 11.50 14.07 -1.12
N LEU A 179 11.02 14.47 -2.28
CA LEU A 179 9.81 15.28 -2.44
C LEU A 179 8.70 14.43 -3.02
N MET A 180 7.46 14.76 -2.70
CA MET A 180 6.29 14.16 -3.31
C MET A 180 5.39 15.24 -3.86
N PHE A 181 4.82 14.98 -5.04
CA PHE A 181 3.91 15.91 -5.71
C PHE A 181 2.71 15.15 -6.27
N GLN A 182 1.54 15.60 -5.88
CA GLN A 182 0.28 15.14 -6.46
C GLN A 182 -0.14 16.14 -7.55
N TRP A 183 0.19 15.79 -8.81
CA TRP A 183 -0.07 16.61 -9.97
C TRP A 183 -0.81 15.82 -11.06
N GLY A 184 -1.74 16.47 -11.74
CA GLY A 184 -2.50 15.86 -12.82
C GLY A 184 -3.69 16.68 -13.26
N GLY A 185 -4.54 16.11 -14.09
CA GLY A 185 -5.71 16.78 -14.67
C GLY A 185 -6.75 17.29 -13.65
N TRP A 186 -6.56 17.03 -12.39
CA TRP A 186 -7.38 17.60 -11.30
C TRP A 186 -6.82 18.90 -10.73
N GLY A 187 -5.53 19.21 -10.96
CA GLY A 187 -4.86 20.37 -10.41
C GLY A 187 -5.39 21.69 -10.98
N TYR A 188 -5.14 22.77 -10.29
CA TYR A 188 -5.57 24.12 -10.66
C TYR A 188 -4.39 25.09 -10.68
N PRO A 189 -4.47 26.18 -11.49
CA PRO A 189 -3.50 27.26 -11.46
C PRO A 189 -3.64 28.08 -10.17
N GLN A 190 -2.59 28.83 -9.83
CA GLN A 190 -2.67 29.83 -8.78
C GLN A 190 -3.70 30.91 -9.11
N HIS A 191 -3.73 31.38 -10.35
CA HIS A 191 -4.64 32.39 -10.84
C HIS A 191 -5.19 32.05 -12.21
N GLY A 192 -6.42 32.47 -12.47
CA GLY A 192 -7.06 32.34 -13.76
C GLY A 192 -7.71 30.99 -14.03
N PRO A 193 -8.13 30.73 -15.26
CA PRO A 193 -8.85 29.53 -15.62
C PRO A 193 -7.93 28.32 -15.71
N LYS A 194 -8.41 27.17 -15.23
CA LYS A 194 -7.77 25.87 -15.37
C LYS A 194 -7.57 25.52 -16.84
N LYS A 195 -6.39 25.03 -17.19
CA LYS A 195 -6.08 24.54 -18.54
C LYS A 195 -6.72 23.18 -18.80
N PRO A 196 -7.13 22.90 -20.04
CA PRO A 196 -7.42 21.52 -20.47
C PRO A 196 -6.19 20.63 -20.30
N TRP A 197 -6.41 19.32 -20.03
CA TRP A 197 -5.35 18.37 -19.79
C TRP A 197 -4.22 18.35 -20.83
N PRO A 198 -4.49 18.32 -22.16
CA PRO A 198 -3.41 18.35 -23.15
C PRO A 198 -2.53 19.61 -23.03
N LYS A 199 -3.15 20.76 -22.78
CA LYS A 199 -2.41 22.03 -22.64
C LYS A 199 -1.58 22.07 -21.34
N MET A 200 -2.07 21.51 -20.26
CA MET A 200 -1.27 21.37 -19.01
C MET A 200 -0.01 20.56 -19.26
N ILE A 201 -0.13 19.45 -20.00
CA ILE A 201 1.00 18.60 -20.38
C ILE A 201 2.00 19.37 -21.24
N ASP A 202 1.52 20.05 -22.30
CA ASP A 202 2.38 20.77 -23.24
C ASP A 202 3.13 21.94 -22.59
N ASP A 203 2.46 22.65 -21.67
CA ASP A 203 3.01 23.83 -21.01
C ASP A 203 3.93 23.49 -19.82
N PHE A 204 3.97 22.25 -19.34
CA PHE A 204 4.76 21.89 -18.17
C PHE A 204 6.26 22.00 -18.45
N ASN A 205 6.97 22.81 -17.65
CA ASN A 205 8.41 23.03 -17.79
C ASN A 205 9.20 22.05 -16.91
N VAL A 206 9.61 20.93 -17.51
CA VAL A 206 10.32 19.85 -16.83
C VAL A 206 11.67 20.30 -16.26
N GLU A 207 12.46 21.07 -17.03
CA GLU A 207 13.78 21.50 -16.58
C GLU A 207 13.68 22.45 -15.37
N SER A 208 12.77 23.43 -15.42
CA SER A 208 12.52 24.36 -14.32
C SER A 208 12.05 23.62 -13.05
N PHE A 209 11.15 22.66 -13.21
CA PHE A 209 10.70 21.82 -12.10
C PHE A 209 11.84 20.99 -11.50
N ALA A 210 12.66 20.36 -12.33
CA ALA A 210 13.78 19.56 -11.88
C ALA A 210 14.88 20.42 -11.20
N ASP A 211 15.11 21.65 -11.67
CA ASP A 211 16.01 22.62 -11.00
C ASP A 211 15.48 22.99 -9.61
N MET A 212 14.20 23.30 -9.49
CA MET A 212 13.54 23.57 -8.22
C MET A 212 13.71 22.40 -7.24
N CYS A 213 13.48 21.17 -7.69
CA CYS A 213 13.70 19.99 -6.85
C CYS A 213 15.17 19.85 -6.41
N ALA A 214 16.13 20.09 -7.31
CA ALA A 214 17.56 20.01 -7.01
C ALA A 214 18.02 21.06 -6.00
N GLU A 215 17.46 22.27 -6.05
CA GLU A 215 17.74 23.32 -5.08
C GLU A 215 17.44 22.92 -3.64
N THR A 216 16.45 22.06 -3.43
CA THR A 216 16.10 21.55 -2.10
C THR A 216 17.12 20.53 -1.58
N GLY A 217 17.92 19.89 -2.44
CA GLY A 217 18.84 18.82 -2.08
C GLY A 217 18.17 17.45 -1.89
N ALA A 218 16.95 17.26 -2.35
CA ALA A 218 16.24 15.98 -2.33
C ALA A 218 16.98 14.92 -3.15
N GLY A 219 16.96 13.66 -2.73
CA GLY A 219 17.60 12.56 -3.44
C GLY A 219 16.65 11.81 -4.39
N TYR A 220 15.37 12.03 -4.28
CA TYR A 220 14.35 11.45 -5.17
C TYR A 220 13.06 12.28 -5.18
N VAL A 221 12.26 12.05 -6.21
CA VAL A 221 10.93 12.64 -6.36
C VAL A 221 9.90 11.51 -6.51
N VAL A 222 8.83 11.59 -5.74
CA VAL A 222 7.61 10.80 -5.91
C VAL A 222 6.63 11.63 -6.71
N TRP A 223 6.27 11.17 -7.91
CA TRP A 223 5.43 11.88 -8.85
C TRP A 223 4.16 11.11 -9.16
N SER A 224 2.99 11.75 -9.10
CA SER A 224 1.74 11.09 -9.44
C SER A 224 1.63 10.80 -10.93
N ALA A 225 1.56 9.52 -11.28
CA ALA A 225 1.23 9.06 -12.62
C ALA A 225 -0.28 9.05 -12.86
N THR A 226 -1.05 8.61 -11.85
CA THR A 226 -2.52 8.65 -11.88
C THR A 226 -3.08 8.97 -10.52
N TRP A 227 -4.13 9.80 -10.50
CA TRP A 227 -5.02 10.01 -9.36
C TRP A 227 -6.31 10.68 -9.85
N MET A 228 -7.36 10.71 -9.07
CA MET A 228 -8.60 11.46 -9.31
C MET A 228 -9.24 11.23 -10.70
N THR A 229 -8.62 11.67 -11.79
CA THR A 229 -9.16 11.61 -13.17
C THR A 229 -8.50 10.56 -14.05
N TYR A 230 -7.46 9.87 -13.54
CA TYR A 230 -6.72 8.80 -14.22
C TYR A 230 -6.12 9.17 -15.60
N TYR A 231 -5.87 10.43 -15.84
CA TYR A 231 -5.06 10.85 -16.98
C TYR A 231 -3.61 10.50 -16.74
N PHE A 232 -3.03 9.76 -17.68
CA PHE A 232 -1.64 9.32 -17.61
C PHE A 232 -0.74 10.23 -18.45
N PRO A 233 0.30 10.89 -17.91
CA PRO A 233 1.08 11.90 -18.62
C PRO A 233 2.20 11.28 -19.50
N ALA A 234 1.87 10.26 -20.28
CA ALA A 234 2.76 9.60 -21.23
C ALA A 234 1.98 8.79 -22.26
N PRO A 235 2.57 8.48 -23.46
CA PRO A 235 1.92 7.71 -24.50
C PRO A 235 1.99 6.19 -24.22
N ILE A 236 1.23 5.73 -23.25
CA ILE A 236 1.14 4.31 -22.85
C ILE A 236 -0.01 3.66 -23.62
N LYS A 237 0.33 2.67 -24.45
CA LYS A 237 -0.65 1.99 -25.29
C LYS A 237 -1.70 1.25 -24.47
N ALA A 238 -1.29 0.55 -23.41
CA ALA A 238 -2.21 -0.16 -22.52
C ALA A 238 -3.25 0.79 -21.90
N ILE A 239 -2.87 2.03 -21.54
CA ILE A 239 -3.82 3.05 -21.08
C ILE A 239 -4.77 3.45 -22.22
N ALA A 240 -4.26 3.68 -23.45
CA ALA A 240 -5.09 4.04 -24.57
C ALA A 240 -6.13 2.97 -24.92
N ASP A 241 -5.75 1.70 -24.79
CA ASP A 241 -6.62 0.56 -25.09
C ASP A 241 -7.70 0.37 -24.00
N ILE A 242 -7.34 0.53 -22.72
CA ILE A 242 -8.24 0.29 -21.59
C ILE A 242 -9.10 1.51 -21.26
N LEU A 243 -8.50 2.71 -21.32
CA LEU A 243 -9.11 4.00 -21.01
C LEU A 243 -8.85 5.00 -22.15
N PRO A 244 -9.56 4.89 -23.30
CA PRO A 244 -9.34 5.78 -24.45
C PRO A 244 -9.41 7.25 -24.06
N GLY A 245 -8.43 8.03 -24.55
CA GLY A 245 -8.33 9.46 -24.26
C GLY A 245 -7.70 9.81 -22.89
N ARG A 246 -7.21 8.83 -22.12
CA ARG A 246 -6.59 9.04 -20.79
C ARG A 246 -5.06 9.05 -20.82
N ASN A 247 -4.45 9.05 -21.97
CA ASN A 247 -3.01 9.26 -22.19
C ASN A 247 -2.76 10.54 -22.98
N CYS A 248 -1.50 10.86 -23.22
CA CYS A 248 -1.08 12.00 -24.07
C CYS A 248 0.06 11.57 -25.00
N SER A 249 0.34 12.41 -26.01
CA SER A 249 1.42 12.17 -26.97
C SER A 249 2.81 12.53 -26.43
N ARG A 250 2.89 13.56 -25.55
CA ARG A 250 4.14 13.95 -24.88
C ARG A 250 4.48 12.94 -23.79
N ASP A 251 5.73 12.52 -23.74
CA ASP A 251 6.24 11.62 -22.69
C ASP A 251 6.78 12.42 -21.50
N LEU A 252 5.88 13.07 -20.75
CA LEU A 252 6.26 13.90 -19.60
C LEU A 252 6.98 13.09 -18.54
N ILE A 253 6.59 11.82 -18.31
CA ILE A 253 7.27 10.95 -17.32
C ILE A 253 8.70 10.64 -17.76
N GLY A 254 8.91 10.35 -19.05
CA GLY A 254 10.25 10.11 -19.59
C GLY A 254 11.15 11.34 -19.47
N GLU A 255 10.63 12.51 -19.83
CA GLU A 255 11.34 13.79 -19.69
C GLU A 255 11.68 14.09 -18.22
N LEU A 256 10.73 13.90 -17.29
CA LEU A 256 10.97 14.05 -15.85
C LEU A 256 12.05 13.10 -15.33
N ALA A 257 11.99 11.82 -15.73
CA ALA A 257 12.99 10.84 -15.34
C ALA A 257 14.40 11.25 -15.79
N ASP A 258 14.53 11.73 -17.03
CA ASP A 258 15.82 12.19 -17.57
C ASP A 258 16.33 13.44 -16.87
N ALA A 259 15.47 14.45 -16.68
CA ALA A 259 15.84 15.70 -16.03
C ALA A 259 16.25 15.51 -14.55
N LEU A 260 15.52 14.66 -13.82
CA LEU A 260 15.84 14.32 -12.43
C LEU A 260 17.14 13.52 -12.34
N ASN A 261 17.31 12.47 -13.18
CA ASN A 261 18.52 11.67 -13.19
C ASN A 261 19.77 12.50 -13.54
N LYS A 262 19.69 13.45 -14.47
CA LYS A 262 20.76 14.40 -14.80
C LYS A 262 21.22 15.21 -13.57
N ARG A 263 20.33 15.43 -12.60
CA ARG A 263 20.59 16.16 -11.34
C ARG A 263 20.85 15.22 -10.15
N GLY A 264 21.05 13.93 -10.40
CA GLY A 264 21.33 12.92 -9.36
C GLY A 264 20.12 12.49 -8.52
N MET A 265 18.93 12.86 -8.93
CA MET A 265 17.69 12.46 -8.25
C MET A 265 17.04 11.26 -8.95
N LYS A 266 16.37 10.40 -8.17
CA LYS A 266 15.63 9.25 -8.69
C LYS A 266 14.14 9.56 -8.80
N LEU A 267 13.47 8.94 -9.79
CA LEU A 267 12.01 9.03 -9.96
C LEU A 267 11.34 7.80 -9.35
N ILE A 268 10.32 8.04 -8.53
CA ILE A 268 9.35 7.07 -8.05
C ILE A 268 7.99 7.49 -8.58
N LEU A 269 7.23 6.58 -9.20
CA LEU A 269 5.87 6.88 -9.62
C LEU A 269 4.86 6.48 -8.56
N TYR A 270 4.02 7.42 -8.20
CA TYR A 270 2.79 7.18 -7.45
C TYR A 270 1.69 6.76 -8.42
N TYR A 271 0.98 5.69 -8.08
CA TYR A 271 -0.10 5.14 -8.89
C TYR A 271 -1.26 4.71 -8.00
N HIS A 272 -2.42 5.32 -8.17
CA HIS A 272 -3.58 5.08 -7.34
C HIS A 272 -4.48 3.97 -7.89
N LEU A 273 -4.88 3.03 -7.07
CA LEU A 273 -5.78 1.93 -7.44
C LEU A 273 -7.24 2.19 -7.10
N GLY A 274 -7.52 3.16 -6.25
CA GLY A 274 -8.86 3.44 -5.77
C GLY A 274 -9.82 3.88 -6.87
N ARG A 275 -11.01 3.32 -6.84
CA ARG A 275 -12.08 3.58 -7.81
C ARG A 275 -12.91 4.82 -7.46
N TRP A 276 -13.10 5.10 -6.20
CA TRP A 276 -14.03 6.13 -5.72
C TRP A 276 -13.58 7.57 -5.97
N TRP A 277 -12.28 7.77 -6.17
CA TRP A 277 -11.72 9.07 -6.48
C TRP A 277 -11.95 9.51 -7.93
N ALA A 278 -12.49 8.62 -8.78
CA ALA A 278 -12.82 8.97 -10.16
C ALA A 278 -14.02 9.93 -10.18
N LYS A 279 -13.75 11.22 -10.14
CA LYS A 279 -14.77 12.30 -10.17
C LYS A 279 -15.66 12.25 -11.41
N ASP A 280 -15.20 11.59 -12.48
CA ASP A 280 -15.89 11.44 -13.75
C ASP A 280 -16.57 10.07 -13.94
N GLY A 281 -16.62 9.25 -12.90
CA GLY A 281 -17.22 7.93 -12.95
C GLY A 281 -16.46 6.88 -13.76
N VAL A 282 -15.28 7.21 -14.30
CA VAL A 282 -14.44 6.26 -15.02
C VAL A 282 -13.69 5.40 -14.04
N SER A 283 -13.84 4.08 -14.19
CA SER A 283 -13.07 3.11 -13.42
C SER A 283 -11.68 2.96 -14.03
N GLN A 284 -10.66 3.16 -13.21
CA GLN A 284 -9.31 2.78 -13.58
C GLN A 284 -9.27 1.27 -13.87
N HIS A 285 -8.48 0.84 -14.85
CA HIS A 285 -8.27 -0.56 -15.20
C HIS A 285 -9.50 -1.35 -15.65
N GLY A 286 -10.59 -0.68 -16.08
CA GLY A 286 -11.80 -1.39 -16.48
C GLY A 286 -12.46 -2.16 -15.34
N TRP A 287 -12.20 -1.81 -14.08
CA TRP A 287 -12.89 -2.38 -12.94
C TRP A 287 -14.38 -2.21 -13.09
N ALA A 288 -15.11 -3.32 -13.15
CA ALA A 288 -16.52 -3.28 -13.44
C ALA A 288 -17.33 -2.51 -12.38
N LYS A 289 -18.58 -2.21 -12.72
CA LYS A 289 -19.48 -1.30 -12.00
C LYS A 289 -19.51 -1.44 -10.47
N ASN A 290 -19.18 -2.59 -9.94
CA ASN A 290 -19.13 -2.87 -8.49
C ASN A 290 -17.78 -3.38 -8.02
N GLY A 291 -16.86 -3.84 -8.91
CA GLY A 291 -15.55 -4.38 -8.55
C GLY A 291 -15.59 -5.58 -7.61
N LEU A 292 -16.72 -6.31 -7.56
CA LEU A 292 -17.02 -7.32 -6.54
C LEU A 292 -16.98 -8.75 -7.07
N SER A 293 -17.07 -8.95 -8.39
CA SER A 293 -17.01 -10.28 -9.00
C SER A 293 -15.58 -10.77 -9.15
N GLN A 294 -15.37 -12.08 -9.26
CA GLN A 294 -14.06 -12.64 -9.55
C GLN A 294 -13.57 -12.22 -10.94
N ASP A 295 -14.47 -12.11 -11.90
CA ASP A 295 -14.15 -11.66 -13.25
C ASP A 295 -13.71 -10.19 -13.26
N ASP A 296 -14.34 -9.34 -12.46
CA ASP A 296 -13.91 -7.96 -12.26
C ASP A 296 -12.52 -7.86 -11.65
N GLN A 297 -12.20 -8.72 -10.68
CA GLN A 297 -10.85 -8.78 -10.10
C GLN A 297 -9.80 -9.25 -11.11
N ASN A 298 -10.12 -10.26 -11.92
CA ASN A 298 -9.23 -10.75 -12.97
C ASN A 298 -8.98 -9.64 -14.00
N LEU A 299 -10.03 -8.98 -14.47
CA LEU A 299 -9.91 -7.85 -15.40
C LEU A 299 -9.07 -6.71 -14.82
N PHE A 300 -9.26 -6.40 -13.54
CA PHE A 300 -8.44 -5.39 -12.84
C PHE A 300 -6.96 -5.80 -12.82
N VAL A 301 -6.65 -7.04 -12.43
CA VAL A 301 -5.27 -7.53 -12.34
C VAL A 301 -4.61 -7.54 -13.72
N ASP A 302 -5.31 -8.01 -14.75
CA ASP A 302 -4.79 -8.05 -16.12
C ASP A 302 -4.52 -6.65 -16.66
N SER A 303 -5.45 -5.72 -16.44
CA SER A 303 -5.30 -4.32 -16.84
C SER A 303 -4.15 -3.64 -16.08
N PHE A 304 -4.07 -3.83 -14.78
CA PHE A 304 -2.98 -3.32 -13.95
C PHE A 304 -1.62 -3.86 -14.41
N CYS A 305 -1.51 -5.17 -14.61
CA CYS A 305 -0.27 -5.81 -15.07
C CYS A 305 0.13 -5.35 -16.47
N SER A 306 -0.82 -5.19 -17.38
CA SER A 306 -0.56 -4.69 -18.73
C SER A 306 0.03 -3.28 -18.70
N ILE A 307 -0.62 -2.35 -17.98
CA ILE A 307 -0.18 -0.96 -17.85
C ILE A 307 1.18 -0.87 -17.18
N THR A 308 1.34 -1.51 -16.03
CA THR A 308 2.57 -1.38 -15.23
C THR A 308 3.76 -2.07 -15.89
N THR A 309 3.53 -3.14 -16.65
CA THR A 309 4.56 -3.80 -17.47
C THR A 309 5.03 -2.87 -18.59
N GLU A 310 4.11 -2.25 -19.35
CA GLU A 310 4.48 -1.34 -20.43
C GLU A 310 5.27 -0.14 -19.90
N VAL A 311 4.77 0.51 -18.83
CA VAL A 311 5.47 1.63 -18.17
C VAL A 311 6.83 1.19 -17.66
N GLY A 312 6.90 0.04 -17.01
CA GLY A 312 8.13 -0.51 -16.47
C GLY A 312 9.20 -0.80 -17.53
N MET A 313 8.79 -1.41 -18.64
CA MET A 313 9.68 -1.68 -19.79
C MET A 313 10.11 -0.39 -20.49
N ARG A 314 9.20 0.58 -20.64
CA ARG A 314 9.48 1.85 -21.31
C ARG A 314 10.57 2.66 -20.61
N TYR A 315 10.50 2.77 -19.29
CA TYR A 315 11.44 3.58 -18.53
C TYR A 315 12.62 2.80 -17.94
N GLY A 316 12.55 1.48 -17.87
CA GLY A 316 13.65 0.64 -17.42
C GLY A 316 14.26 1.13 -16.11
N LYS A 317 15.57 1.33 -16.08
CA LYS A 317 16.32 1.81 -14.90
C LYS A 317 16.09 3.30 -14.56
N LYS A 318 15.52 4.10 -15.46
CA LYS A 318 15.18 5.50 -15.19
C LYS A 318 14.06 5.62 -14.15
N LEU A 319 13.19 4.60 -14.05
CA LEU A 319 12.15 4.50 -13.03
C LEU A 319 12.67 3.66 -11.86
N ALA A 320 12.95 4.31 -10.74
CA ALA A 320 13.57 3.68 -9.58
C ALA A 320 12.58 3.01 -8.62
N GLY A 321 11.32 3.42 -8.63
CA GLY A 321 10.33 2.85 -7.72
C GLY A 321 8.88 3.11 -8.11
N TRP A 322 8.00 2.36 -7.43
CA TRP A 322 6.56 2.54 -7.43
C TRP A 322 6.03 2.71 -6.02
N LEU A 323 5.10 3.63 -5.87
CA LEU A 323 4.21 3.75 -4.73
C LEU A 323 2.80 3.48 -5.22
N ILE A 324 2.27 2.30 -4.90
CA ILE A 324 0.92 1.90 -5.30
C ILE A 324 -0.02 2.25 -4.15
N ASP A 325 -0.74 3.33 -4.32
CA ASP A 325 -1.70 3.78 -3.32
C ASP A 325 -2.99 2.95 -3.36
N ASP A 326 -3.54 2.70 -2.19
CA ASP A 326 -4.62 1.73 -1.99
C ASP A 326 -4.26 0.30 -2.45
N GLY A 327 -2.97 -0.01 -2.62
CA GLY A 327 -2.48 -1.25 -3.21
C GLY A 327 -2.93 -2.53 -2.52
N MET A 328 -3.28 -2.45 -1.23
CA MET A 328 -3.73 -3.60 -0.44
C MET A 328 -5.25 -3.69 -0.23
N ILE A 329 -6.03 -2.72 -0.74
CA ILE A 329 -7.50 -2.74 -0.56
C ILE A 329 -8.18 -3.94 -1.23
N TYR A 330 -7.55 -4.51 -2.23
CA TYR A 330 -8.04 -5.67 -2.97
C TYR A 330 -7.50 -7.01 -2.44
N TYR A 331 -6.84 -6.98 -1.29
CA TYR A 331 -6.33 -8.20 -0.66
C TYR A 331 -7.48 -9.16 -0.26
N PRO A 332 -7.37 -10.49 -0.51
CA PRO A 332 -6.27 -11.15 -1.21
C PRO A 332 -6.29 -10.93 -2.73
N ALA A 333 -5.11 -10.70 -3.30
CA ALA A 333 -4.89 -10.51 -4.73
C ALA A 333 -3.59 -11.23 -5.13
N PRO A 334 -3.33 -11.49 -6.43
CA PRO A 334 -2.10 -12.13 -6.90
C PRO A 334 -0.91 -11.15 -6.85
N LEU A 335 -0.51 -10.76 -5.64
CA LEU A 335 0.45 -9.69 -5.40
C LEU A 335 1.86 -10.01 -5.92
N GLU A 336 2.25 -11.29 -6.00
CA GLU A 336 3.49 -11.69 -6.67
C GLU A 336 3.44 -11.38 -8.17
N GLN A 337 2.35 -11.70 -8.85
CA GLN A 337 2.14 -11.40 -10.27
C GLN A 337 2.15 -9.88 -10.51
N MET A 338 1.40 -9.14 -9.71
CA MET A 338 1.34 -7.67 -9.78
C MET A 338 2.71 -7.04 -9.51
N GLY A 339 3.44 -7.55 -8.53
CA GLY A 339 4.79 -7.11 -8.21
C GLY A 339 5.79 -7.37 -9.35
N LYS A 340 5.72 -8.53 -10.02
CA LYS A 340 6.54 -8.84 -11.20
C LYS A 340 6.27 -7.86 -12.35
N ALA A 341 5.01 -7.52 -12.58
CA ALA A 341 4.63 -6.51 -13.56
C ALA A 341 5.24 -5.13 -13.24
N LEU A 342 5.20 -4.71 -11.98
CA LEU A 342 5.83 -3.47 -11.52
C LEU A 342 7.35 -3.46 -11.70
N LYS A 343 8.02 -4.62 -11.57
CA LYS A 343 9.47 -4.77 -11.77
C LYS A 343 9.88 -5.03 -13.23
N ALA A 344 8.95 -5.08 -14.17
CA ALA A 344 9.28 -5.24 -15.59
C ALA A 344 10.29 -4.18 -16.06
N GLY A 345 11.31 -4.59 -16.79
CA GLY A 345 12.39 -3.73 -17.28
C GLY A 345 13.44 -3.31 -16.24
N ASN A 346 13.21 -3.54 -14.93
CA ASN A 346 14.19 -3.30 -13.88
C ASN A 346 13.86 -4.11 -12.62
N ALA A 347 14.55 -5.23 -12.41
CA ALA A 347 14.34 -6.10 -11.26
C ALA A 347 14.68 -5.43 -9.91
N GLU A 348 15.54 -4.41 -9.92
CA GLU A 348 15.96 -3.66 -8.72
C GLU A 348 15.00 -2.50 -8.36
N ARG A 349 13.93 -2.31 -9.12
CA ARG A 349 12.95 -1.27 -8.87
C ARG A 349 12.22 -1.52 -7.56
N LEU A 350 12.18 -0.51 -6.68
CA LEU A 350 11.50 -0.62 -5.39
C LEU A 350 9.98 -0.52 -5.53
N ILE A 351 9.27 -1.29 -4.72
CA ILE A 351 7.82 -1.35 -4.74
C ILE A 351 7.27 -1.16 -3.33
N SER A 352 6.24 -0.32 -3.20
CA SER A 352 5.36 -0.28 -2.04
C SER A 352 3.91 -0.38 -2.48
N HIS A 353 3.16 -1.25 -1.81
CA HIS A 353 1.71 -1.20 -1.79
C HIS A 353 1.29 -0.50 -0.51
N SER A 354 0.80 0.75 -0.62
CA SER A 354 0.30 1.49 0.54
C SER A 354 -0.91 0.79 1.13
N SER A 355 -0.98 0.76 2.44
CA SER A 355 -2.06 0.12 3.17
C SER A 355 -2.34 0.82 4.50
N TYR A 356 -2.33 2.15 4.51
CA TYR A 356 -2.44 2.95 5.73
C TYR A 356 -3.63 2.58 6.64
N VAL A 357 -4.68 2.00 6.08
CA VAL A 357 -5.85 1.52 6.84
C VAL A 357 -5.98 -0.01 6.84
N MET A 358 -5.09 -0.70 6.14
CA MET A 358 -5.07 -2.15 6.08
C MET A 358 -3.97 -2.66 7.01
N PRO A 359 -4.27 -3.58 7.94
CA PRO A 359 -3.21 -4.16 8.76
C PRO A 359 -2.37 -5.21 8.00
N ARG A 360 -2.57 -5.41 6.69
CA ARG A 360 -1.87 -6.44 5.91
C ARG A 360 -0.94 -5.83 4.87
N PHE A 361 0.27 -6.32 4.84
CA PHE A 361 1.30 -6.03 3.82
C PHE A 361 1.66 -7.31 3.08
N THR A 362 2.12 -7.17 1.85
CA THR A 362 2.61 -8.33 1.09
C THR A 362 4.10 -8.53 1.29
N GLU A 363 4.53 -9.78 1.19
CA GLU A 363 5.94 -10.15 1.14
C GLU A 363 6.60 -9.71 -0.17
N PHE A 364 5.79 -9.47 -1.22
CA PHE A 364 6.22 -9.03 -2.55
C PHE A 364 6.20 -7.51 -2.68
N GLN A 365 6.79 -6.81 -1.72
CA GLN A 365 7.10 -5.38 -1.73
C GLN A 365 8.40 -5.12 -0.98
N ASP A 366 9.02 -3.97 -1.20
CA ASP A 366 10.35 -3.65 -0.68
C ASP A 366 10.30 -2.70 0.52
N TYR A 367 9.35 -1.77 0.54
CA TYR A 367 9.25 -0.76 1.58
C TYR A 367 7.80 -0.53 2.01
N PHE A 368 7.65 -0.04 3.23
CA PHE A 368 6.38 0.41 3.79
C PHE A 368 6.25 1.91 3.61
N PHE A 369 5.26 2.36 2.88
CA PHE A 369 4.93 3.77 2.79
C PHE A 369 3.95 4.14 3.90
N GLY A 370 4.41 4.95 4.85
CA GLY A 370 3.59 5.50 5.92
C GLY A 370 3.07 6.86 5.51
N GLU A 371 1.76 6.95 5.30
CA GLU A 371 1.10 8.22 5.07
C GLU A 371 0.91 9.01 6.35
N GLY A 372 1.04 10.31 6.20
CA GLY A 372 0.43 11.25 7.08
C GLY A 372 1.34 11.88 8.11
N ASN A 373 0.92 13.05 8.47
CA ASN A 373 1.47 13.89 9.52
C ASN A 373 1.23 13.31 10.91
N GLU A 374 0.52 12.21 10.97
CA GLU A 374 0.07 11.64 12.21
C GLU A 374 1.17 10.84 12.88
N LYS A 375 1.69 11.40 13.93
CA LYS A 375 2.28 10.65 15.06
C LYS A 375 3.64 9.96 14.88
N GLY A 376 4.43 10.24 13.85
CA GLY A 376 5.89 9.98 13.85
C GLY A 376 6.36 8.54 14.05
N ASN A 377 5.48 7.55 13.93
CA ASN A 377 5.78 6.17 14.33
C ASN A 377 5.42 5.10 13.30
N TYR A 378 5.45 5.46 12.03
CA TYR A 378 5.10 4.51 10.99
C TYR A 378 6.20 3.47 10.78
N GLY A 379 6.12 2.38 11.56
CA GLY A 379 7.00 1.24 11.39
C GLY A 379 8.48 1.57 11.59
N ALA A 380 8.78 2.62 12.33
CA ALA A 380 10.14 3.02 12.58
C ALA A 380 10.91 1.91 13.29
N GLY A 381 11.94 1.41 12.65
CA GLY A 381 12.94 0.59 13.31
C GLY A 381 13.60 1.34 14.49
N PRO A 382 14.40 0.69 15.33
CA PRO A 382 15.05 1.31 16.48
C PRO A 382 16.05 2.39 16.03
N LYS A 383 16.31 3.37 16.88
CA LYS A 383 17.40 4.32 16.68
C LYS A 383 18.73 3.57 16.54
N GLY A 384 19.55 3.99 15.58
CA GLY A 384 20.80 3.30 15.24
C GLY A 384 20.63 2.01 14.44
N GLY A 385 19.39 1.66 14.06
CA GLY A 385 19.10 0.51 13.22
C GLY A 385 19.45 0.69 11.74
N ASP A 386 18.94 -0.18 10.92
CA ASP A 386 19.15 -0.22 9.46
C ASP A 386 17.98 0.33 8.65
N GLY A 387 16.93 0.82 9.31
CA GLY A 387 15.71 1.32 8.67
C GLY A 387 14.67 0.25 8.43
N ILE A 388 14.97 -1.00 8.74
CA ILE A 388 14.03 -2.11 8.56
C ILE A 388 13.08 -2.20 9.77
N ILE A 389 11.81 -2.37 9.48
CA ILE A 389 10.78 -2.51 10.51
C ILE A 389 10.97 -3.84 11.23
N ALA A 390 11.06 -3.79 12.56
CA ALA A 390 11.39 -4.96 13.38
C ALA A 390 10.16 -5.75 13.85
N ILE A 391 8.99 -5.11 13.95
CA ILE A 391 7.78 -5.67 14.56
C ILE A 391 6.52 -5.35 13.74
N GLY A 392 5.43 -6.04 14.04
CA GLY A 392 4.13 -5.80 13.45
C GLY A 392 3.99 -6.32 12.00
N PRO A 393 2.89 -5.99 11.33
CA PRO A 393 2.55 -6.54 10.02
C PRO A 393 3.53 -6.17 8.89
N ALA A 394 4.26 -5.06 9.04
CA ALA A 394 5.23 -4.57 8.06
C ALA A 394 6.67 -5.03 8.36
N LYS A 395 6.86 -5.96 9.28
CA LYS A 395 8.18 -6.50 9.66
C LYS A 395 8.98 -6.95 8.44
N GLY A 396 10.24 -6.52 8.39
CA GLY A 396 11.16 -6.86 7.30
C GLY A 396 11.09 -5.94 6.09
N LEU A 397 10.21 -4.92 6.10
CA LEU A 397 10.18 -3.87 5.07
C LEU A 397 11.03 -2.67 5.50
N GLN A 398 11.57 -1.94 4.50
CA GLN A 398 12.16 -0.62 4.75
C GLN A 398 11.07 0.34 5.22
N GLY A 399 11.30 1.00 6.35
CA GLY A 399 10.42 2.05 6.83
C GLY A 399 10.52 3.31 5.97
N PHE A 400 9.37 3.92 5.70
CA PHE A 400 9.26 5.15 4.92
C PHE A 400 8.19 6.04 5.55
N ALA A 401 8.51 7.30 5.81
CA ALA A 401 7.59 8.29 6.32
C ALA A 401 7.34 9.40 5.28
N CYS A 402 6.09 9.76 5.08
CA CYS A 402 5.70 10.88 4.22
C CYS A 402 4.90 11.90 5.03
N PHE A 403 5.26 13.17 4.90
CA PHE A 403 4.58 14.29 5.58
C PHE A 403 4.10 15.31 4.56
N ILE A 404 2.87 15.80 4.74
CA ILE A 404 2.39 16.96 3.99
C ILE A 404 3.04 18.20 4.60
N LEU A 405 3.74 18.99 3.77
CA LEU A 405 4.51 20.12 4.28
C LEU A 405 3.64 21.37 4.54
N ASP A 406 2.76 21.70 3.61
CA ASP A 406 2.15 23.03 3.48
C ASP A 406 0.61 23.03 3.47
N GLY A 407 -0.02 22.01 4.02
CA GLY A 407 -1.48 21.97 4.15
C GLY A 407 -2.01 20.66 4.65
N PRO A 408 -3.33 20.56 4.88
CA PRO A 408 -3.97 19.30 5.23
C PRO A 408 -4.22 18.41 4.01
N ASP A 409 -4.12 18.97 2.79
CA ASP A 409 -4.46 18.32 1.54
C ASP A 409 -3.23 17.83 0.77
N TRP A 410 -3.47 16.93 -0.19
CA TRP A 410 -2.43 16.35 -1.04
C TRP A 410 -2.18 17.16 -2.33
N GLY A 411 -3.12 17.99 -2.75
CA GLY A 411 -3.06 18.76 -4.00
C GLY A 411 -3.95 19.99 -3.98
N ILE A 412 -3.93 20.76 -5.06
CA ILE A 412 -4.76 21.95 -5.26
C ILE A 412 -5.98 21.55 -6.09
N TYR A 413 -7.17 21.70 -5.53
CA TYR A 413 -8.42 21.20 -6.13
C TYR A 413 -9.40 22.30 -6.54
N GLU A 414 -9.09 23.54 -6.26
CA GLU A 414 -9.94 24.70 -6.57
C GLU A 414 -9.09 25.87 -7.09
N ALA A 415 -9.71 26.68 -7.95
CA ALA A 415 -9.08 27.90 -8.46
C ALA A 415 -8.83 28.91 -7.31
N GLU A 416 -7.85 29.78 -7.51
CA GLU A 416 -7.47 30.84 -6.55
C GLU A 416 -7.10 30.33 -5.14
N THR A 417 -6.81 29.04 -5.02
CA THR A 417 -6.34 28.47 -3.75
C THR A 417 -4.92 28.94 -3.47
N LYS A 418 -4.74 29.63 -2.34
CA LYS A 418 -3.40 29.97 -1.86
C LYS A 418 -2.83 28.80 -1.05
N ILE A 419 -1.62 28.37 -1.40
CA ILE A 419 -0.88 27.39 -0.59
C ILE A 419 -0.52 28.03 0.77
N ASN A 420 -0.85 27.35 1.86
CA ASN A 420 -0.52 27.81 3.20
C ASN A 420 0.99 27.73 3.46
N PRO A 421 1.51 28.50 4.43
CA PRO A 421 2.86 28.28 4.92
C PRO A 421 3.06 26.85 5.44
N PRO A 422 4.31 26.36 5.51
CA PRO A 422 4.61 25.04 6.11
C PRO A 422 4.01 24.89 7.50
N GLN A 423 3.38 23.72 7.77
CA GLN A 423 2.74 23.45 9.07
C GLN A 423 3.76 23.13 10.19
N PHE A 424 5.03 23.00 9.85
CA PHE A 424 6.10 22.70 10.80
C PHE A 424 6.93 23.95 11.05
N THR A 425 7.26 24.20 12.31
CA THR A 425 8.35 25.12 12.65
C THR A 425 9.70 24.49 12.26
N ARG A 426 10.77 25.32 12.20
CA ARG A 426 12.13 24.81 11.95
C ARG A 426 12.58 23.79 13.00
N ASP A 427 12.22 23.97 14.27
CA ASP A 427 12.56 23.02 15.33
C ASP A 427 11.83 21.68 15.15
N GLN A 428 10.54 21.73 14.82
CA GLN A 428 9.72 20.54 14.59
C GLN A 428 10.25 19.73 13.39
N ILE A 429 10.53 20.39 12.26
CA ILE A 429 11.04 19.70 11.07
C ILE A 429 12.47 19.17 11.30
N THR A 430 13.29 19.88 12.06
CA THR A 430 14.63 19.41 12.47
C THR A 430 14.53 18.14 13.29
N ALA A 431 13.67 18.11 14.30
CA ALA A 431 13.45 16.93 15.13
C ALA A 431 12.95 15.74 14.31
N LEU A 432 12.03 15.98 13.38
CA LEU A 432 11.46 14.97 12.49
C LEU A 432 12.53 14.38 11.56
N VAL A 433 13.31 15.24 10.89
CA VAL A 433 14.37 14.83 9.97
C VAL A 433 15.46 14.05 10.72
N ASN A 434 15.94 14.56 11.84
CA ASN A 434 16.96 13.87 12.66
C ASN A 434 16.46 12.50 13.13
N ASN A 435 15.20 12.40 13.59
CA ASN A 435 14.63 11.13 13.98
C ASN A 435 14.57 10.11 12.82
N ALA A 436 14.25 10.56 11.61
CA ALA A 436 14.28 9.70 10.43
C ALA A 436 15.70 9.25 10.07
N LEU A 437 16.67 10.17 10.08
CA LEU A 437 18.08 9.87 9.80
C LEU A 437 18.68 8.90 10.83
N GLU A 438 18.45 9.12 12.12
CA GLU A 438 18.91 8.24 13.21
C GLU A 438 18.38 6.80 13.07
N ARG A 439 17.24 6.63 12.46
CA ARG A 439 16.60 5.33 12.24
C ARG A 439 16.83 4.77 10.84
N LYS A 440 17.49 5.51 9.96
CA LYS A 440 17.65 5.21 8.52
C LYS A 440 16.33 4.97 7.80
N LEU A 441 15.29 5.71 8.19
CA LEU A 441 14.03 5.69 7.48
C LEU A 441 14.17 6.44 6.15
N ALA A 442 13.49 5.95 5.12
CA ALA A 442 13.19 6.80 3.97
C ALA A 442 12.19 7.88 4.38
N LEU A 443 12.37 9.09 3.85
CA LEU A 443 11.57 10.25 4.22
C LEU A 443 11.16 11.03 2.97
N SER A 444 9.91 11.47 2.87
CA SER A 444 9.50 12.44 1.87
C SER A 444 8.58 13.52 2.45
N PHE A 445 8.57 14.66 1.76
CA PHE A 445 7.65 15.75 2.02
C PHE A 445 6.77 15.97 0.80
N ASN A 446 5.45 15.89 0.98
CA ASN A 446 4.50 16.29 -0.05
C ASN A 446 4.37 17.81 -0.02
N LEU A 447 4.66 18.44 -1.16
CA LEU A 447 4.46 19.87 -1.38
C LEU A 447 3.23 20.05 -2.27
N LEU A 448 2.37 20.99 -1.90
CA LEU A 448 1.28 21.41 -2.77
C LEU A 448 1.85 22.12 -4.00
N MET A 449 1.33 21.79 -5.16
CA MET A 449 1.84 22.27 -6.43
C MET A 449 0.70 22.73 -7.34
N TYR A 450 0.87 23.88 -7.98
CA TYR A 450 -0.05 24.38 -8.99
C TYR A 450 0.10 23.64 -10.33
N GLU A 451 -0.84 23.85 -11.25
CA GLU A 451 -0.85 23.16 -12.54
C GLU A 451 0.38 23.43 -13.41
N ASP A 452 1.07 24.54 -13.20
CA ASP A 452 2.30 24.93 -13.91
C ASP A 452 3.58 24.36 -13.31
N GLY A 453 3.47 23.60 -12.20
CA GLY A 453 4.61 23.01 -11.50
C GLY A 453 5.20 23.91 -10.41
N SER A 454 4.66 25.10 -10.19
CA SER A 454 5.14 26.00 -9.13
C SER A 454 4.61 25.58 -7.75
N VAL A 455 5.41 25.88 -6.71
CA VAL A 455 5.11 25.62 -5.30
C VAL A 455 5.16 26.93 -4.51
N SER A 456 4.76 26.90 -3.23
CA SER A 456 4.90 28.06 -2.35
C SER A 456 6.38 28.40 -2.12
N PRO A 457 6.77 29.69 -2.23
CA PRO A 457 8.12 30.13 -1.88
C PRO A 457 8.51 29.77 -0.44
N GLU A 458 7.58 29.84 0.50
CA GLU A 458 7.81 29.50 1.91
C GLU A 458 8.10 27.99 2.06
N SER A 459 7.41 27.13 1.31
CA SER A 459 7.64 25.68 1.29
C SER A 459 9.01 25.35 0.69
N LEU A 460 9.38 26.05 -0.38
CA LEU A 460 10.71 25.90 -0.99
C LEU A 460 11.82 26.32 -0.03
N GLU A 461 11.68 27.44 0.67
CA GLU A 461 12.65 27.90 1.67
C GLU A 461 12.74 26.93 2.87
N MET A 462 11.63 26.34 3.30
CA MET A 462 11.67 25.31 4.33
C MET A 462 12.46 24.07 3.85
N MET A 463 12.27 23.65 2.60
CA MET A 463 13.02 22.53 2.06
C MET A 463 14.51 22.84 1.85
N LYS A 464 14.87 24.07 1.49
CA LYS A 464 16.27 24.51 1.49
C LYS A 464 16.87 24.48 2.91
N TYR A 465 16.07 24.82 3.91
CA TYR A 465 16.49 24.66 5.32
C TYR A 465 16.70 23.18 5.67
N VAL A 466 15.80 22.26 5.26
CA VAL A 466 15.99 20.80 5.43
C VAL A 466 17.30 20.34 4.77
N ARG A 467 17.62 20.87 3.59
CA ARG A 467 18.90 20.60 2.94
C ARG A 467 20.09 20.93 3.86
N THR A 468 20.07 22.04 4.59
CA THR A 468 21.17 22.39 5.50
C THR A 468 21.35 21.36 6.63
N ILE A 469 20.25 20.79 7.12
CA ILE A 469 20.28 19.74 8.16
C ILE A 469 20.91 18.45 7.60
N VAL A 470 20.47 18.03 6.41
CA VAL A 470 20.82 16.72 5.85
C VAL A 470 22.17 16.73 5.11
N ARG A 471 22.54 17.84 4.47
CA ARG A 471 23.72 17.96 3.62
C ARG A 471 24.83 18.83 4.24
N GLY A 472 24.55 19.53 5.31
CA GLY A 472 25.52 20.40 6.00
C GLY A 472 25.88 21.69 5.21
N LYS A 473 25.06 22.08 4.25
CA LYS A 473 25.29 23.27 3.41
C LYS A 473 23.97 23.90 2.97
#